data_74f7aaefd42d0e7644f52dcefd9ce3b5
#
_entry.id   74f7aaefd42d0e7644f52dcefd9ce3b5
#
_cell.length_a   1.000
_cell.length_b   1.000
_cell.length_c   1.000
_cell.angle_alpha   90.00
_cell.angle_beta   90.00
_cell.angle_gamma   90.00
#
_symmetry.space_group_name_H-M   'P 1'
#
loop_
_entity.id
_entity.type
_entity.pdbx_description
1 polymer ?
#
loop_
_entity_poly.entity_id
_entity_poly.type
_entity_poly.pdbx_seq_one_letter_code
_entity_poly.pdbx_strand_id
1 'polypeptide(L)'
;MNWLAEKTIKHKGAIIVVFTLMVVFSVFAAPNVSINYQMADYLPEDSKSTVSLNLMNKEFDKSPPNVRIMLEDVSIAEALSYKEKISKIDGVKEINWLDDSVNIQQPLDMIDTDTLNSWYKDNNALFTALVDKGDTLKQTIEDIKEIVGDKGIVAGDAVTENYAKTSTSEEIQKIMLFIIPVIVLILMISTSSWFEPFLFLFTVGISILINSGTNIFLGEISFITNATAAILQLAVSMDYAIFLLHRFSEFREEGLEVKEAIVNAMKKSYTSILSSGLTTILGFLALTLMRFKIGPDLGIVLAKGIVFSLLAVMLLLPVLTIYTYKIIDKTAHRSFMPSFEKFSKIALKIGPIVVIIVAIVVYPSYLAQGKNNFTYGASSMASSEKTQIGKDTKKIDDTFGKSNQIVLIVPADDPVDEKEIGEEINNIEGVTSIISYSNNVGNEIPKDYVPKEQLSDLVSGDYSRMIITISADEESDIAFNAVKEMSELGKKYFGDNYYIAGGSPSAYDIRETVTSDNVITTLGAIIAIGVVIMLTYRSLSIPIILLIAIESSIWINL
;
A
#
# COMPACT_ATOMS: atom_id res chain seq x y z
N MET A 1 -19.66 -10.03 34.15
CA MET A 1 -20.22 -10.18 32.79
C MET A 1 -21.74 -10.29 32.75
N ASN A 2 -22.39 -10.96 33.72
CA ASN A 2 -23.87 -11.00 33.83
C ASN A 2 -24.51 -9.61 33.83
N TRP A 3 -23.91 -8.67 34.54
CA TRP A 3 -24.33 -7.27 34.62
C TRP A 3 -24.38 -6.54 33.25
N LEU A 4 -23.42 -6.81 32.33
CA LEU A 4 -23.37 -6.12 31.03
C LEU A 4 -24.51 -6.63 30.11
N ALA A 5 -24.77 -7.95 30.07
CA ALA A 5 -25.85 -8.52 29.27
C ALA A 5 -27.22 -7.97 29.69
N GLU A 6 -27.48 -7.92 31.00
CA GLU A 6 -28.73 -7.37 31.53
C GLU A 6 -28.88 -5.86 31.29
N LYS A 7 -27.78 -5.09 31.45
CA LYS A 7 -27.78 -3.63 31.14
C LYS A 7 -27.97 -3.34 29.66
N THR A 8 -27.37 -4.11 28.76
CA THR A 8 -27.56 -3.97 27.33
C THR A 8 -29.03 -4.07 26.95
N ILE A 9 -29.71 -5.05 27.47
CA ILE A 9 -31.14 -5.22 27.18
C ILE A 9 -32.02 -4.17 27.87
N LYS A 10 -31.65 -3.74 29.07
CA LYS A 10 -32.36 -2.68 29.81
C LYS A 10 -32.25 -1.33 29.09
N HIS A 11 -31.09 -0.99 28.53
CA HIS A 11 -30.82 0.30 27.89
C HIS A 11 -30.80 0.21 26.35
N LYS A 12 -31.54 -0.73 25.76
CA LYS A 12 -31.56 -0.97 24.31
C LYS A 12 -31.83 0.28 23.46
N GLY A 13 -32.70 1.19 23.91
CA GLY A 13 -32.98 2.44 23.22
C GLY A 13 -31.77 3.38 23.20
N ALA A 14 -31.05 3.52 24.30
CA ALA A 14 -29.85 4.32 24.39
C ALA A 14 -28.74 3.81 23.46
N ILE A 15 -28.58 2.48 23.37
CA ILE A 15 -27.59 1.85 22.47
C ILE A 15 -27.89 2.21 21.01
N ILE A 16 -29.15 2.10 20.56
CA ILE A 16 -29.53 2.48 19.20
C ILE A 16 -29.21 3.97 18.96
N VAL A 17 -29.58 4.85 19.89
CA VAL A 17 -29.30 6.29 19.75
C VAL A 17 -27.80 6.56 19.63
N VAL A 18 -26.97 5.96 20.49
CA VAL A 18 -25.51 6.15 20.43
C VAL A 18 -24.94 5.67 19.10
N PHE A 19 -25.28 4.44 18.65
CA PHE A 19 -24.80 3.95 17.36
C PHE A 19 -25.31 4.78 16.19
N THR A 20 -26.56 5.25 16.24
CA THR A 20 -27.11 6.14 15.20
C THR A 20 -26.34 7.47 15.13
N LEU A 21 -26.03 8.08 16.29
CA LEU A 21 -25.23 9.32 16.33
C LEU A 21 -23.82 9.10 15.78
N MET A 22 -23.18 7.98 16.13
CA MET A 22 -21.86 7.61 15.60
C MET A 22 -21.91 7.39 14.07
N VAL A 23 -22.96 6.73 13.58
CA VAL A 23 -23.18 6.54 12.12
C VAL A 23 -23.35 7.88 11.42
N VAL A 24 -24.22 8.75 11.94
CA VAL A 24 -24.45 10.09 11.37
C VAL A 24 -23.14 10.87 11.31
N PHE A 25 -22.38 10.91 12.40
CA PHE A 25 -21.05 11.53 12.41
C PHE A 25 -20.15 10.93 11.32
N SER A 26 -20.10 9.60 11.24
CA SER A 26 -19.18 8.89 10.34
C SER A 26 -19.53 9.08 8.86
N VAL A 27 -20.81 9.22 8.50
CA VAL A 27 -21.25 9.50 7.13
C VAL A 27 -20.69 10.84 6.64
N PHE A 28 -20.62 11.84 7.52
CA PHE A 28 -20.05 13.15 7.17
C PHE A 28 -18.52 13.19 7.32
N ALA A 29 -17.94 12.42 8.22
CA ALA A 29 -16.52 12.43 8.49
C ALA A 29 -15.71 11.58 7.50
N ALA A 30 -16.19 10.40 7.10
CA ALA A 30 -15.46 9.47 6.25
C ALA A 30 -15.01 10.06 4.89
N PRO A 31 -15.81 10.85 4.16
CA PRO A 31 -15.36 11.46 2.91
C PRO A 31 -14.26 12.52 3.08
N ASN A 32 -14.07 13.03 4.30
CA ASN A 32 -13.07 14.06 4.60
C ASN A 32 -11.77 13.48 5.20
N VAL A 33 -11.61 12.17 5.21
CA VAL A 33 -10.35 11.52 5.63
C VAL A 33 -9.34 11.68 4.51
N SER A 34 -8.17 12.26 4.82
CA SER A 34 -7.06 12.38 3.86
C SER A 34 -6.42 11.02 3.62
N ILE A 35 -6.12 10.71 2.35
CA ILE A 35 -5.48 9.45 1.95
C ILE A 35 -4.17 9.78 1.24
N ASN A 36 -3.06 9.27 1.76
CA ASN A 36 -1.76 9.41 1.14
C ASN A 36 -1.44 8.19 0.27
N TYR A 37 -1.04 8.46 -0.98
CA TYR A 37 -0.71 7.46 -1.99
C TYR A 37 0.81 7.29 -2.20
N GLN A 38 1.63 8.14 -1.55
CA GLN A 38 3.07 8.10 -1.68
C GLN A 38 3.69 7.20 -0.61
N MET A 39 4.21 6.04 -1.01
CA MET A 39 4.79 5.08 -0.07
C MET A 39 6.10 5.60 0.57
N ALA A 40 6.86 6.43 -0.13
CA ALA A 40 8.09 7.01 0.38
C ALA A 40 7.88 7.90 1.61
N ASP A 41 6.70 8.55 1.75
CA ASP A 41 6.37 9.40 2.91
C ASP A 41 6.22 8.59 4.22
N TYR A 42 6.04 7.29 4.10
CA TYR A 42 5.93 6.37 5.24
C TYR A 42 7.28 5.82 5.71
N LEU A 43 8.38 6.14 5.02
CA LEU A 43 9.71 5.83 5.49
C LEU A 43 10.02 6.60 6.79
N PRO A 44 10.88 6.05 7.66
CA PRO A 44 11.43 6.79 8.79
C PRO A 44 12.09 8.08 8.34
N GLU A 45 12.00 9.12 9.16
CA GLU A 45 12.60 10.44 8.86
C GLU A 45 14.13 10.39 8.76
N ASP A 46 14.75 9.40 9.41
CA ASP A 46 16.19 9.14 9.40
C ASP A 46 16.62 8.19 8.27
N SER A 47 15.71 7.73 7.40
CA SER A 47 16.05 6.93 6.22
C SER A 47 16.89 7.75 5.25
N LYS A 48 17.89 7.11 4.65
CA LYS A 48 18.84 7.81 3.77
C LYS A 48 18.14 8.49 2.58
N SER A 49 17.22 7.79 1.93
CA SER A 49 16.45 8.35 0.82
C SER A 49 15.53 9.49 1.24
N THR A 50 14.91 9.43 2.44
CA THR A 50 14.08 10.51 2.98
C THR A 50 14.91 11.77 3.25
N VAL A 51 16.06 11.61 3.91
CA VAL A 51 17.00 12.72 4.16
C VAL A 51 17.46 13.32 2.85
N SER A 52 17.81 12.47 1.87
CA SER A 52 18.30 12.90 0.55
C SER A 52 17.22 13.66 -0.24
N LEU A 53 15.99 13.17 -0.24
CA LEU A 53 14.86 13.80 -0.91
C LEU A 53 14.54 15.17 -0.29
N ASN A 54 14.56 15.27 1.04
CA ASN A 54 14.35 16.52 1.76
C ASN A 54 15.45 17.55 1.43
N LEU A 55 16.71 17.10 1.38
CA LEU A 55 17.84 17.96 0.99
C LEU A 55 17.69 18.41 -0.46
N MET A 56 17.37 17.50 -1.38
CA MET A 56 17.16 17.81 -2.79
C MET A 56 16.06 18.87 -2.97
N ASN A 57 14.92 18.71 -2.33
CA ASN A 57 13.79 19.65 -2.42
C ASN A 57 14.08 21.01 -1.77
N LYS A 58 14.99 21.05 -0.78
CA LYS A 58 15.37 22.30 -0.11
C LYS A 58 16.40 23.10 -0.89
N GLU A 59 17.40 22.42 -1.46
CA GLU A 59 18.55 23.07 -2.09
C GLU A 59 18.34 23.30 -3.59
N PHE A 60 17.54 22.51 -4.27
CA PHE A 60 17.31 22.60 -5.72
C PHE A 60 15.85 22.96 -6.02
N ASP A 61 15.64 24.05 -6.74
CA ASP A 61 14.29 24.56 -7.06
C ASP A 61 13.52 23.66 -8.04
N LYS A 62 14.23 22.89 -8.88
CA LYS A 62 13.63 22.02 -9.90
C LYS A 62 13.73 20.56 -9.51
N SER A 63 12.59 19.90 -9.48
CA SER A 63 12.49 18.44 -9.39
C SER A 63 12.72 17.79 -10.77
N PRO A 64 13.18 16.54 -10.84
CA PRO A 64 13.24 15.81 -12.10
C PRO A 64 11.86 15.68 -12.77
N PRO A 65 11.80 15.57 -14.12
CA PRO A 65 10.56 15.27 -14.83
C PRO A 65 9.89 13.99 -14.31
N ASN A 66 8.57 14.02 -14.16
CA ASN A 66 7.79 12.93 -13.60
C ASN A 66 6.72 12.35 -14.55
N VAL A 67 6.68 12.86 -15.80
CA VAL A 67 5.82 12.37 -16.88
C VAL A 67 6.65 12.19 -18.14
N ARG A 68 6.44 11.08 -18.85
CA ARG A 68 6.98 10.77 -20.18
C ARG A 68 5.81 10.70 -21.15
N ILE A 69 5.89 11.44 -22.26
CA ILE A 69 4.85 11.52 -23.28
C ILE A 69 5.46 11.11 -24.62
N MET A 70 5.00 10.03 -25.21
CA MET A 70 5.41 9.61 -26.55
C MET A 70 4.29 9.92 -27.55
N LEU A 71 4.65 10.58 -28.63
CA LEU A 71 3.77 10.76 -29.82
C LEU A 71 4.26 9.88 -30.95
N GLU A 72 3.35 9.12 -31.53
CA GLU A 72 3.63 8.20 -32.62
C GLU A 72 3.36 8.84 -33.98
N ASP A 73 4.23 8.56 -34.94
CA ASP A 73 4.13 8.98 -36.33
C ASP A 73 3.84 10.51 -36.45
N VAL A 74 4.75 11.30 -35.88
CA VAL A 74 4.70 12.76 -35.91
C VAL A 74 5.96 13.36 -36.53
N SER A 75 5.79 14.43 -37.28
CA SER A 75 6.91 15.24 -37.76
C SER A 75 7.43 16.16 -36.64
N ILE A 76 8.64 16.69 -36.81
CA ILE A 76 9.24 17.65 -35.87
C ILE A 76 8.34 18.89 -35.67
N ALA A 77 7.72 19.39 -36.74
CA ALA A 77 6.83 20.53 -36.69
C ALA A 77 5.53 20.24 -35.90
N GLU A 78 4.98 19.02 -36.08
CA GLU A 78 3.84 18.57 -35.28
C GLU A 78 4.21 18.40 -33.81
N ALA A 79 5.37 17.78 -33.53
CA ALA A 79 5.88 17.62 -32.17
C ALA A 79 6.02 18.96 -31.43
N LEU A 80 6.58 19.99 -32.08
CA LEU A 80 6.65 21.35 -31.52
C LEU A 80 5.25 21.93 -31.22
N SER A 81 4.29 21.70 -32.11
CA SER A 81 2.90 22.16 -31.88
C SER A 81 2.27 21.47 -30.67
N TYR A 82 2.54 20.18 -30.47
CA TYR A 82 2.09 19.46 -29.28
C TYR A 82 2.79 19.96 -28.00
N LYS A 83 4.10 20.19 -28.05
CA LYS A 83 4.87 20.78 -26.92
C LYS A 83 4.24 22.10 -26.48
N GLU A 84 3.94 22.98 -27.43
CA GLU A 84 3.32 24.29 -27.14
C GLU A 84 1.91 24.18 -26.53
N LYS A 85 1.12 23.20 -26.97
CA LYS A 85 -0.21 22.96 -26.40
C LYS A 85 -0.14 22.39 -24.97
N ILE A 86 0.74 21.41 -24.75
CA ILE A 86 0.92 20.76 -23.44
C ILE A 86 1.50 21.74 -22.43
N SER A 87 2.41 22.61 -22.83
CA SER A 87 3.00 23.62 -21.92
C SER A 87 2.01 24.65 -21.38
N LYS A 88 0.81 24.77 -22.00
CA LYS A 88 -0.26 25.68 -21.57
C LYS A 88 -1.26 25.03 -20.62
N ILE A 89 -1.13 23.74 -20.34
CA ILE A 89 -2.01 23.02 -19.41
C ILE A 89 -1.70 23.48 -17.98
N ASP A 90 -2.75 23.76 -17.21
CA ASP A 90 -2.60 24.06 -15.79
C ASP A 90 -2.05 22.82 -15.03
N GLY A 91 -1.03 23.05 -14.19
CA GLY A 91 -0.30 21.98 -13.50
C GLY A 91 0.93 21.45 -14.25
N VAL A 92 1.14 21.78 -15.53
CA VAL A 92 2.41 21.51 -16.23
C VAL A 92 3.38 22.66 -15.96
N LYS A 93 4.49 22.37 -15.27
CA LYS A 93 5.50 23.36 -14.93
C LYS A 93 6.60 23.49 -15.97
N GLU A 94 6.99 22.37 -16.53
CA GLU A 94 8.05 22.29 -17.51
C GLU A 94 7.77 21.15 -18.48
N ILE A 95 8.13 21.32 -19.75
CA ILE A 95 8.12 20.26 -20.76
C ILE A 95 9.37 20.39 -21.61
N ASN A 96 10.14 19.32 -21.68
CA ASN A 96 11.42 19.26 -22.39
C ASN A 96 11.33 18.31 -23.58
N TRP A 97 11.97 18.71 -24.67
CA TRP A 97 12.10 17.92 -25.89
C TRP A 97 13.41 18.25 -26.62
N LEU A 98 13.62 17.71 -27.81
CA LEU A 98 14.80 17.85 -28.64
C LEU A 98 15.24 19.32 -28.82
N ASP A 99 14.31 20.27 -29.00
CA ASP A 99 14.59 21.69 -29.20
C ASP A 99 15.22 22.41 -28.00
N ASP A 100 15.11 21.84 -26.80
CA ASP A 100 15.78 22.36 -25.60
C ASP A 100 17.25 21.88 -25.52
N SER A 101 17.56 20.78 -26.20
CA SER A 101 18.90 20.17 -26.18
C SER A 101 19.77 20.59 -27.38
N VAL A 102 19.16 20.81 -28.54
CA VAL A 102 19.86 21.11 -29.78
C VAL A 102 19.11 22.13 -30.65
N ASN A 103 19.85 22.82 -31.54
CA ASN A 103 19.22 23.69 -32.52
C ASN A 103 18.55 22.85 -33.64
N ILE A 104 17.24 22.66 -33.56
CA ILE A 104 16.45 21.91 -34.54
C ILE A 104 16.27 22.57 -35.91
N GLN A 105 16.80 23.81 -36.12
CA GLN A 105 16.81 24.47 -37.43
C GLN A 105 17.94 23.95 -38.33
N GLN A 106 18.88 23.21 -37.77
CA GLN A 106 19.91 22.52 -38.54
C GLN A 106 19.40 21.19 -39.11
N PRO A 107 19.97 20.69 -40.20
CA PRO A 107 19.65 19.36 -40.71
C PRO A 107 19.83 18.28 -39.63
N LEU A 108 18.91 17.33 -39.54
CA LEU A 108 18.95 16.25 -38.52
C LEU A 108 20.23 15.42 -38.60
N ASP A 109 20.81 15.27 -39.81
CA ASP A 109 22.05 14.53 -40.02
C ASP A 109 23.29 15.21 -39.35
N MET A 110 23.15 16.45 -38.90
CA MET A 110 24.17 17.19 -38.16
C MET A 110 24.02 17.11 -36.65
N ILE A 111 22.91 16.53 -36.16
CA ILE A 111 22.68 16.31 -34.75
C ILE A 111 23.35 14.99 -34.37
N ASP A 112 23.94 14.96 -33.17
CA ASP A 112 24.46 13.73 -32.61
C ASP A 112 23.38 12.66 -32.54
N THR A 113 23.68 11.47 -33.07
CA THR A 113 22.71 10.39 -33.25
C THR A 113 22.13 9.91 -31.93
N ASP A 114 22.92 9.87 -30.87
CA ASP A 114 22.46 9.42 -29.57
C ASP A 114 21.51 10.44 -28.93
N THR A 115 21.86 11.73 -29.06
CA THR A 115 20.96 12.83 -28.62
C THR A 115 19.67 12.84 -29.43
N LEU A 116 19.72 12.69 -30.75
CA LEU A 116 18.51 12.61 -31.57
C LEU A 116 17.63 11.44 -31.18
N ASN A 117 18.19 10.22 -31.08
CA ASN A 117 17.47 9.01 -30.77
C ASN A 117 16.86 9.01 -29.35
N SER A 118 17.40 9.81 -28.43
CA SER A 118 16.84 9.95 -27.08
C SER A 118 15.51 10.72 -27.07
N TRP A 119 15.26 11.59 -28.05
CA TRP A 119 14.09 12.46 -28.12
C TRP A 119 13.20 12.20 -29.34
N TYR A 120 13.78 11.74 -30.45
CA TYR A 120 13.07 11.52 -31.71
C TYR A 120 13.66 10.32 -32.46
N LYS A 121 12.88 9.25 -32.57
CA LYS A 121 13.29 7.99 -33.16
C LYS A 121 12.15 7.35 -33.95
N ASP A 122 12.40 6.90 -35.17
CA ASP A 122 11.41 6.21 -36.02
C ASP A 122 10.08 7.00 -36.17
N ASN A 123 10.16 8.31 -36.37
CA ASN A 123 9.03 9.25 -36.40
C ASN A 123 8.23 9.34 -35.08
N ASN A 124 8.76 8.84 -33.98
CA ASN A 124 8.16 9.00 -32.66
C ASN A 124 8.91 10.10 -31.90
N ALA A 125 8.17 10.96 -31.21
CA ALA A 125 8.72 12.00 -30.36
C ALA A 125 8.50 11.68 -28.89
N LEU A 126 9.54 11.75 -28.05
CA LEU A 126 9.47 11.58 -26.60
C LEU A 126 9.63 12.94 -25.92
N PHE A 127 8.65 13.34 -25.14
CA PHE A 127 8.72 14.49 -24.25
C PHE A 127 8.87 14.04 -22.81
N THR A 128 9.57 14.82 -22.02
CA THR A 128 9.55 14.71 -20.56
C THR A 128 8.92 15.96 -19.97
N ALA A 129 8.02 15.79 -19.01
CA ALA A 129 7.36 16.91 -18.37
C ALA A 129 7.43 16.81 -16.85
N LEU A 130 7.47 17.96 -16.18
CA LEU A 130 7.26 18.10 -14.76
C LEU A 130 5.83 18.58 -14.51
N VAL A 131 5.02 17.76 -13.85
CA VAL A 131 3.66 18.12 -13.43
C VAL A 131 3.53 18.16 -11.91
N ASP A 132 2.64 19.02 -11.43
CA ASP A 132 2.31 19.10 -10.00
C ASP A 132 1.61 17.82 -9.52
N LYS A 133 2.01 17.31 -8.35
CA LYS A 133 1.43 16.11 -7.71
C LYS A 133 0.23 16.43 -6.78
N GLY A 134 -0.30 17.64 -6.80
CA GLY A 134 -1.41 18.08 -5.95
C GLY A 134 -2.80 17.58 -6.39
N ASP A 135 -3.82 18.31 -5.97
CA ASP A 135 -5.23 17.99 -6.24
C ASP A 135 -5.58 18.09 -7.74
N THR A 136 -4.83 18.88 -8.50
CA THR A 136 -4.99 19.07 -9.95
C THR A 136 -4.40 17.93 -10.78
N LEU A 137 -3.58 17.04 -10.21
CA LEU A 137 -2.85 15.99 -10.95
C LEU A 137 -3.76 15.19 -11.89
N LYS A 138 -4.94 14.78 -11.40
CA LYS A 138 -5.87 14.00 -12.22
C LYS A 138 -6.30 14.77 -13.46
N GLN A 139 -6.70 16.03 -13.29
CA GLN A 139 -7.16 16.88 -14.40
C GLN A 139 -6.00 17.15 -15.37
N THR A 140 -4.81 17.47 -14.87
CA THR A 140 -3.61 17.69 -15.69
C THR A 140 -3.29 16.48 -16.57
N ILE A 141 -3.32 15.25 -16.02
CA ILE A 141 -3.07 14.02 -16.78
C ILE A 141 -4.19 13.74 -17.80
N GLU A 142 -5.46 14.02 -17.45
CA GLU A 142 -6.58 13.90 -18.38
C GLU A 142 -6.47 14.90 -19.54
N ASP A 143 -6.13 16.15 -19.26
CA ASP A 143 -5.95 17.20 -20.28
C ASP A 143 -4.75 16.88 -21.21
N ILE A 144 -3.64 16.36 -20.66
CA ILE A 144 -2.53 15.87 -21.48
C ILE A 144 -3.00 14.76 -22.42
N LYS A 145 -3.70 13.76 -21.91
CA LYS A 145 -4.24 12.65 -22.71
C LYS A 145 -5.23 13.11 -23.78
N GLU A 146 -6.06 14.11 -23.49
CA GLU A 146 -6.99 14.69 -24.47
C GLU A 146 -6.23 15.37 -25.61
N ILE A 147 -5.18 16.15 -25.30
CA ILE A 147 -4.37 16.85 -26.33
C ILE A 147 -3.62 15.85 -27.21
N VAL A 148 -3.01 14.82 -26.62
CA VAL A 148 -2.22 13.86 -27.41
C VAL A 148 -3.08 12.87 -28.19
N GLY A 149 -4.32 12.63 -27.71
CA GLY A 149 -5.31 11.77 -28.37
C GLY A 149 -4.79 10.36 -28.67
N ASP A 150 -5.25 9.77 -29.76
CA ASP A 150 -4.91 8.39 -30.15
C ASP A 150 -3.43 8.21 -30.59
N LYS A 151 -2.74 9.30 -30.91
CA LYS A 151 -1.31 9.27 -31.27
C LYS A 151 -0.39 9.30 -30.05
N GLY A 152 -0.92 9.58 -28.87
CA GLY A 152 -0.12 9.83 -27.68
C GLY A 152 -0.19 8.72 -26.65
N ILE A 153 0.94 8.46 -26.01
CA ILE A 153 1.09 7.54 -24.89
C ILE A 153 1.70 8.33 -23.73
N VAL A 154 1.11 8.22 -22.55
CA VAL A 154 1.51 8.99 -21.37
C VAL A 154 1.83 8.02 -20.23
N ALA A 155 3.05 8.09 -19.71
CA ALA A 155 3.55 7.27 -18.61
C ALA A 155 4.43 8.10 -17.66
N GLY A 156 4.96 7.47 -16.61
CA GLY A 156 5.82 8.09 -15.60
C GLY A 156 5.18 8.10 -14.22
N ASP A 157 5.93 8.57 -13.21
CA ASP A 157 5.56 8.48 -11.79
C ASP A 157 4.24 9.19 -11.46
N ALA A 158 4.03 10.39 -12.00
CA ALA A 158 2.81 11.13 -11.77
C ALA A 158 1.57 10.43 -12.38
N VAL A 159 1.74 9.77 -13.53
CA VAL A 159 0.68 8.98 -14.17
C VAL A 159 0.37 7.73 -13.36
N THR A 160 1.40 7.07 -12.85
CA THR A 160 1.29 5.88 -11.98
C THR A 160 0.59 6.23 -10.67
N GLU A 161 0.95 7.36 -10.05
CA GLU A 161 0.29 7.86 -8.85
C GLU A 161 -1.19 8.17 -9.10
N ASN A 162 -1.52 8.86 -10.19
CA ASN A 162 -2.90 9.14 -10.57
C ASN A 162 -3.70 7.85 -10.83
N TYR A 163 -3.07 6.87 -11.47
CA TYR A 163 -3.68 5.56 -11.70
C TYR A 163 -3.93 4.83 -10.38
N ALA A 164 -2.98 4.83 -9.46
CA ALA A 164 -3.15 4.24 -8.14
C ALA A 164 -4.33 4.88 -7.37
N LYS A 165 -4.47 6.22 -7.42
CA LYS A 165 -5.60 6.95 -6.82
C LYS A 165 -6.95 6.52 -7.39
N THR A 166 -7.05 6.41 -8.70
CA THR A 166 -8.32 6.12 -9.39
C THR A 166 -8.66 4.64 -9.37
N SER A 167 -7.71 3.75 -9.68
CA SER A 167 -7.93 2.32 -9.78
C SER A 167 -8.18 1.66 -8.43
N THR A 168 -7.49 2.11 -7.36
CA THR A 168 -7.67 1.53 -6.02
C THR A 168 -9.13 1.59 -5.56
N SER A 169 -9.81 2.71 -5.79
CA SER A 169 -11.23 2.86 -5.42
C SER A 169 -12.15 1.91 -6.21
N GLU A 170 -11.91 1.77 -7.52
CA GLU A 170 -12.67 0.85 -8.37
C GLU A 170 -12.41 -0.62 -8.01
N GLU A 171 -11.16 -0.97 -7.73
CA GLU A 171 -10.78 -2.33 -7.34
C GLU A 171 -11.39 -2.73 -6.00
N ILE A 172 -11.38 -1.84 -5.00
CA ILE A 172 -12.07 -2.07 -3.72
C ILE A 172 -13.55 -2.37 -3.96
N GLN A 173 -14.23 -1.58 -4.80
CA GLN A 173 -15.64 -1.82 -5.11
C GLN A 173 -15.86 -3.18 -5.77
N LYS A 174 -15.02 -3.58 -6.74
CA LYS A 174 -15.09 -4.90 -7.40
C LYS A 174 -14.85 -6.05 -6.39
N ILE A 175 -13.85 -5.90 -5.53
CA ILE A 175 -13.54 -6.88 -4.48
C ILE A 175 -14.71 -7.01 -3.51
N MET A 176 -15.28 -5.90 -3.05
CA MET A 176 -16.44 -5.91 -2.15
C MET A 176 -17.67 -6.53 -2.81
N LEU A 177 -17.90 -6.26 -4.09
CA LEU A 177 -19.00 -6.86 -4.86
C LEU A 177 -18.87 -8.39 -4.95
N PHE A 178 -17.65 -8.93 -4.94
CA PHE A 178 -17.41 -10.37 -4.95
C PHE A 178 -17.43 -10.98 -3.53
N ILE A 179 -16.79 -10.32 -2.56
CA ILE A 179 -16.65 -10.83 -1.18
C ILE A 179 -17.99 -10.88 -0.45
N ILE A 180 -18.83 -9.85 -0.60
CA ILE A 180 -20.13 -9.80 0.11
C ILE A 180 -21.02 -11.01 -0.23
N PRO A 181 -21.25 -11.38 -1.50
CA PRO A 181 -21.99 -12.61 -1.84
C PRO A 181 -21.39 -13.89 -1.27
N VAL A 182 -20.04 -14.01 -1.26
CA VAL A 182 -19.37 -15.17 -0.67
C VAL A 182 -19.61 -15.24 0.84
N ILE A 183 -19.51 -14.12 1.54
CA ILE A 183 -19.80 -14.05 2.98
C ILE A 183 -21.28 -14.38 3.26
N VAL A 184 -22.21 -13.84 2.47
CA VAL A 184 -23.64 -14.15 2.59
C VAL A 184 -23.88 -15.64 2.42
N LEU A 185 -23.25 -16.27 1.44
CA LEU A 185 -23.37 -17.71 1.20
C LEU A 185 -22.83 -18.53 2.39
N ILE A 186 -21.65 -18.18 2.91
CA ILE A 186 -21.06 -18.84 4.09
C ILE A 186 -22.00 -18.68 5.30
N LEU A 187 -22.50 -17.48 5.51
CA LEU A 187 -23.41 -17.19 6.62
C LEU A 187 -24.74 -17.94 6.46
N MET A 188 -25.32 -18.01 5.26
CA MET A 188 -26.54 -18.78 5.00
C MET A 188 -26.38 -20.28 5.32
N ILE A 189 -25.19 -20.83 5.07
CA ILE A 189 -24.89 -22.22 5.42
C ILE A 189 -24.69 -22.38 6.93
N SER A 190 -24.11 -21.37 7.60
CA SER A 190 -23.70 -21.43 9.01
C SER A 190 -24.79 -21.03 9.97
N THR A 191 -25.84 -20.32 9.54
CA THR A 191 -26.92 -19.81 10.37
C THR A 191 -28.18 -20.66 10.23
N SER A 192 -29.16 -20.44 11.12
CA SER A 192 -30.42 -21.16 11.14
C SER A 192 -31.61 -20.35 10.61
N SER A 193 -31.36 -19.15 10.06
CA SER A 193 -32.39 -18.29 9.49
C SER A 193 -31.84 -17.51 8.29
N TRP A 194 -32.63 -17.37 7.23
CA TRP A 194 -32.30 -16.58 6.05
C TRP A 194 -32.10 -15.08 6.33
N PHE A 195 -32.60 -14.59 7.47
CA PHE A 195 -32.46 -13.18 7.86
C PHE A 195 -31.20 -12.89 8.65
N GLU A 196 -30.64 -13.88 9.36
CA GLU A 196 -29.44 -13.69 10.19
C GLU A 196 -28.22 -13.14 9.43
N PRO A 197 -27.89 -13.58 8.19
CA PRO A 197 -26.83 -13.00 7.40
C PRO A 197 -26.98 -11.49 7.17
N PHE A 198 -28.19 -11.02 6.89
CA PHE A 198 -28.46 -9.59 6.70
C PHE A 198 -28.30 -8.80 7.98
N LEU A 199 -28.79 -9.35 9.10
CA LEU A 199 -28.62 -8.75 10.42
C LEU A 199 -27.15 -8.60 10.80
N PHE A 200 -26.36 -9.62 10.49
CA PHE A 200 -24.91 -9.59 10.66
C PHE A 200 -24.26 -8.51 9.81
N LEU A 201 -24.48 -8.53 8.49
CA LEU A 201 -23.89 -7.56 7.56
C LEU A 201 -24.26 -6.12 7.93
N PHE A 202 -25.49 -5.88 8.36
CA PHE A 202 -25.93 -4.59 8.83
C PHE A 202 -25.16 -4.15 10.09
N THR A 203 -24.99 -5.05 11.07
CA THR A 203 -24.27 -4.75 12.30
C THR A 203 -22.80 -4.47 12.07
N VAL A 204 -22.12 -5.30 11.25
CA VAL A 204 -20.70 -5.12 10.93
C VAL A 204 -20.52 -3.94 9.99
N GLY A 205 -21.42 -3.71 9.05
CA GLY A 205 -21.41 -2.53 8.17
C GLY A 205 -21.45 -1.22 8.96
N ILE A 206 -22.27 -1.15 10.01
CA ILE A 206 -22.27 -0.01 10.96
C ILE A 206 -20.88 0.16 11.60
N SER A 207 -20.26 -0.93 12.07
CA SER A 207 -18.94 -0.85 12.71
C SER A 207 -17.84 -0.42 11.74
N ILE A 208 -17.89 -0.88 10.49
CA ILE A 208 -16.96 -0.45 9.41
C ILE A 208 -17.12 1.04 9.12
N LEU A 209 -18.36 1.51 8.98
CA LEU A 209 -18.64 2.92 8.74
C LEU A 209 -18.15 3.81 9.88
N ILE A 210 -18.35 3.38 11.13
CA ILE A 210 -17.84 4.09 12.31
C ILE A 210 -16.31 4.09 12.31
N ASN A 211 -15.67 2.98 11.97
CA ASN A 211 -14.22 2.90 11.85
C ASN A 211 -13.69 3.86 10.78
N SER A 212 -14.28 3.84 9.59
CA SER A 212 -13.89 4.75 8.49
C SER A 212 -14.06 6.21 8.85
N GLY A 213 -15.19 6.61 9.45
CA GLY A 213 -15.44 7.99 9.84
C GLY A 213 -14.52 8.49 10.96
N THR A 214 -14.16 7.61 11.90
CA THR A 214 -13.24 7.97 13.00
C THR A 214 -11.78 8.04 12.57
N ASN A 215 -11.43 7.64 11.34
CA ASN A 215 -10.08 7.86 10.80
C ASN A 215 -9.75 9.36 10.66
N ILE A 216 -10.73 10.24 10.60
CA ILE A 216 -10.50 11.71 10.57
C ILE A 216 -9.67 12.20 11.77
N PHE A 217 -9.74 11.52 12.91
CA PHE A 217 -8.94 11.85 14.09
C PHE A 217 -7.47 11.41 13.98
N LEU A 218 -7.12 10.61 12.97
CA LEU A 218 -5.74 10.22 12.68
C LEU A 218 -5.05 11.22 11.73
N GLY A 219 -5.82 12.14 11.14
CA GLY A 219 -5.36 13.11 10.16
C GLY A 219 -5.31 12.49 8.76
N GLU A 220 -4.33 11.70 8.49
CA GLU A 220 -4.08 11.04 7.21
C GLU A 220 -3.91 9.53 7.41
N ILE A 221 -4.36 8.73 6.45
CA ILE A 221 -4.14 7.29 6.40
C ILE A 221 -3.56 6.87 5.05
N SER A 222 -2.82 5.76 5.02
CA SER A 222 -2.29 5.23 3.77
C SER A 222 -3.39 4.65 2.87
N PHE A 223 -3.17 4.69 1.56
CA PHE A 223 -4.07 4.06 0.60
C PHE A 223 -4.18 2.55 0.83
N ILE A 224 -3.13 1.89 1.31
CA ILE A 224 -3.14 0.47 1.67
C ILE A 224 -4.09 0.23 2.84
N THR A 225 -4.01 1.05 3.88
CA THR A 225 -4.92 0.97 5.03
C THR A 225 -6.36 1.21 4.61
N ASN A 226 -6.60 2.24 3.78
CA ASN A 226 -7.95 2.54 3.27
C ASN A 226 -8.53 1.39 2.44
N ALA A 227 -7.71 0.76 1.58
CA ALA A 227 -8.12 -0.35 0.74
C ALA A 227 -8.45 -1.62 1.52
N THR A 228 -7.66 -1.93 2.55
CA THR A 228 -7.72 -3.23 3.24
C THR A 228 -8.57 -3.22 4.49
N ALA A 229 -8.71 -2.07 5.19
CA ALA A 229 -9.32 -2.00 6.50
C ALA A 229 -10.76 -2.53 6.53
N ALA A 230 -11.61 -2.10 5.60
CA ALA A 230 -13.01 -2.53 5.56
C ALA A 230 -13.15 -4.04 5.27
N ILE A 231 -12.33 -4.57 4.37
CA ILE A 231 -12.33 -5.98 3.95
C ILE A 231 -11.87 -6.87 5.11
N LEU A 232 -10.74 -6.53 5.73
CA LEU A 232 -10.19 -7.30 6.84
C LEU A 232 -11.11 -7.21 8.07
N GLN A 233 -11.66 -6.03 8.37
CA GLN A 233 -12.61 -5.87 9.47
C GLN A 233 -13.85 -6.73 9.25
N LEU A 234 -14.43 -6.78 8.04
CA LEU A 234 -15.57 -7.61 7.70
C LEU A 234 -15.25 -9.09 7.89
N ALA A 235 -14.12 -9.55 7.35
CA ALA A 235 -13.71 -10.95 7.40
C ALA A 235 -13.48 -11.42 8.84
N VAL A 236 -12.76 -10.65 9.65
CA VAL A 236 -12.44 -11.02 11.05
C VAL A 236 -13.65 -10.91 11.98
N SER A 237 -14.57 -9.96 11.69
CA SER A 237 -15.73 -9.74 12.57
C SER A 237 -16.82 -10.82 12.42
N MET A 238 -16.76 -11.62 11.36
CA MET A 238 -17.76 -12.63 11.05
C MET A 238 -17.91 -13.66 12.17
N ASP A 239 -16.80 -14.14 12.71
CA ASP A 239 -16.79 -15.20 13.72
C ASP A 239 -17.46 -14.76 15.03
N TYR A 240 -17.32 -13.49 15.42
CA TYR A 240 -17.90 -12.98 16.67
C TYR A 240 -19.43 -13.02 16.65
N ALA A 241 -20.01 -12.63 15.54
CA ALA A 241 -21.47 -12.60 15.38
C ALA A 241 -22.07 -14.00 15.22
N ILE A 242 -21.42 -14.89 14.45
CA ILE A 242 -21.83 -16.29 14.30
C ILE A 242 -21.87 -16.96 15.67
N PHE A 243 -20.86 -16.75 16.50
CA PHE A 243 -20.80 -17.32 17.83
C PHE A 243 -22.00 -16.91 18.72
N LEU A 244 -22.36 -15.62 18.67
CA LEU A 244 -23.48 -15.10 19.45
C LEU A 244 -24.83 -15.62 18.94
N LEU A 245 -25.06 -15.55 17.62
CA LEU A 245 -26.34 -15.95 17.01
C LEU A 245 -26.55 -17.46 17.12
N HIS A 246 -25.50 -18.26 16.93
CA HIS A 246 -25.60 -19.71 17.11
C HIS A 246 -26.00 -20.08 18.55
N ARG A 247 -25.42 -19.43 19.57
CA ARG A 247 -25.82 -19.62 20.96
C ARG A 247 -27.25 -19.13 21.23
N PHE A 248 -27.65 -18.04 20.58
CA PHE A 248 -29.03 -17.58 20.66
C PHE A 248 -30.00 -18.62 20.09
N SER A 249 -29.74 -19.19 18.93
CA SER A 249 -30.56 -20.23 18.31
C SER A 249 -30.64 -21.49 19.16
N GLU A 250 -29.51 -21.95 19.75
CA GLU A 250 -29.51 -23.09 20.70
C GLU A 250 -30.49 -22.85 21.86
N PHE A 251 -30.41 -21.69 22.53
CA PHE A 251 -31.30 -21.40 23.65
C PHE A 251 -32.76 -21.20 23.22
N ARG A 252 -33.00 -20.76 21.97
CA ARG A 252 -34.36 -20.73 21.41
C ARG A 252 -34.93 -22.14 21.16
N GLU A 253 -34.11 -23.06 20.67
CA GLU A 253 -34.48 -24.49 20.50
C GLU A 253 -34.76 -25.17 21.84
N GLU A 254 -34.07 -24.77 22.91
CA GLU A 254 -34.38 -25.22 24.30
C GLU A 254 -35.70 -24.66 24.85
N GLY A 255 -36.36 -23.74 24.10
CA GLY A 255 -37.69 -23.20 24.47
C GLY A 255 -37.63 -21.93 25.32
N LEU A 256 -36.47 -21.29 25.50
CA LEU A 256 -36.38 -20.05 26.27
C LEU A 256 -37.04 -18.87 25.52
N GLU A 257 -37.58 -17.93 26.28
CA GLU A 257 -38.07 -16.67 25.72
C GLU A 257 -36.93 -15.85 25.08
N VAL A 258 -37.27 -15.04 24.08
CA VAL A 258 -36.30 -14.26 23.29
C VAL A 258 -35.33 -13.45 24.15
N LYS A 259 -35.84 -12.75 25.15
CA LYS A 259 -34.98 -11.93 26.04
C LYS A 259 -34.08 -12.79 26.92
N GLU A 260 -34.57 -13.91 27.39
CA GLU A 260 -33.80 -14.83 28.23
C GLU A 260 -32.75 -15.57 27.38
N ALA A 261 -33.14 -16.04 26.19
CA ALA A 261 -32.26 -16.70 25.25
C ALA A 261 -31.07 -15.81 24.86
N ILE A 262 -31.29 -14.52 24.51
CA ILE A 262 -30.21 -13.61 24.13
C ILE A 262 -29.30 -13.26 25.31
N VAL A 263 -29.82 -13.05 26.51
CA VAL A 263 -29.03 -12.82 27.73
C VAL A 263 -28.12 -14.00 28.02
N ASN A 264 -28.66 -15.23 27.94
CA ASN A 264 -27.89 -16.46 28.18
C ASN A 264 -26.85 -16.69 27.06
N ALA A 265 -27.18 -16.41 25.80
CA ALA A 265 -26.26 -16.44 24.68
C ALA A 265 -25.09 -15.48 24.92
N MET A 266 -25.38 -14.23 25.28
CA MET A 266 -24.34 -13.23 25.62
C MET A 266 -23.44 -13.73 26.76
N LYS A 267 -24.02 -14.22 27.87
CA LYS A 267 -23.25 -14.71 29.02
C LYS A 267 -22.30 -15.85 28.65
N LYS A 268 -22.73 -16.76 27.78
CA LYS A 268 -21.97 -17.95 27.38
C LYS A 268 -20.91 -17.65 26.29
N SER A 269 -21.22 -16.72 25.38
CA SER A 269 -20.32 -16.36 24.26
C SER A 269 -19.28 -15.31 24.64
N TYR A 270 -19.52 -14.52 25.66
CA TYR A 270 -18.77 -13.31 25.97
C TYR A 270 -17.27 -13.54 26.15
N THR A 271 -16.87 -14.56 26.90
CA THR A 271 -15.47 -14.86 27.17
C THR A 271 -14.73 -15.24 25.90
N SER A 272 -15.34 -16.08 25.06
CA SER A 272 -14.74 -16.53 23.80
C SER A 272 -14.60 -15.38 22.81
N ILE A 273 -15.64 -14.56 22.65
CA ILE A 273 -15.63 -13.40 21.75
C ILE A 273 -14.57 -12.38 22.19
N LEU A 274 -14.52 -12.04 23.49
CA LEU A 274 -13.52 -11.10 24.00
C LEU A 274 -12.10 -11.62 23.88
N SER A 275 -11.87 -12.90 24.18
CA SER A 275 -10.52 -13.48 24.07
C SER A 275 -10.06 -13.50 22.62
N SER A 276 -10.89 -13.91 21.68
CA SER A 276 -10.59 -13.90 20.25
C SER A 276 -10.36 -12.47 19.74
N GLY A 277 -11.25 -11.54 20.10
CA GLY A 277 -11.11 -10.14 19.70
C GLY A 277 -9.86 -9.48 20.29
N LEU A 278 -9.52 -9.77 21.54
CA LEU A 278 -8.33 -9.21 22.19
C LEU A 278 -7.03 -9.73 21.53
N THR A 279 -6.97 -11.03 21.20
CA THR A 279 -5.82 -11.58 20.46
C THR A 279 -5.66 -10.91 19.10
N THR A 280 -6.76 -10.67 18.39
CA THR A 280 -6.74 -9.97 17.09
C THR A 280 -6.32 -8.51 17.24
N ILE A 281 -6.86 -7.78 18.23
CA ILE A 281 -6.48 -6.39 18.51
C ILE A 281 -4.97 -6.29 18.80
N LEU A 282 -4.43 -7.17 19.64
CA LEU A 282 -3.00 -7.17 19.97
C LEU A 282 -2.13 -7.61 18.80
N GLY A 283 -2.62 -8.52 17.96
CA GLY A 283 -1.95 -8.88 16.71
C GLY A 283 -1.81 -7.68 15.77
N PHE A 284 -2.87 -6.90 15.59
CA PHE A 284 -2.79 -5.67 14.80
C PHE A 284 -1.96 -4.57 15.49
N LEU A 285 -2.06 -4.42 16.81
CA LEU A 285 -1.21 -3.47 17.53
C LEU A 285 0.29 -3.84 17.47
N ALA A 286 0.66 -5.09 17.25
CA ALA A 286 2.04 -5.46 17.03
C ALA A 286 2.64 -4.78 15.77
N LEU A 287 1.82 -4.44 14.76
CA LEU A 287 2.26 -3.65 13.60
C LEU A 287 2.75 -2.25 13.98
N THR A 288 2.35 -1.72 15.14
CA THR A 288 2.84 -0.41 15.61
C THR A 288 4.32 -0.45 16.04
N LEU A 289 4.92 -1.62 16.12
CA LEU A 289 6.36 -1.80 16.37
C LEU A 289 7.21 -1.55 15.11
N MET A 290 6.59 -1.47 13.94
CA MET A 290 7.29 -1.20 12.68
C MET A 290 7.79 0.24 12.65
N ARG A 291 8.99 0.42 12.09
CA ARG A 291 9.55 1.74 11.76
C ARG A 291 8.93 2.29 10.47
N PHE A 292 8.59 1.41 9.52
CA PHE A 292 7.84 1.78 8.32
C PHE A 292 6.42 2.19 8.72
N LYS A 293 6.11 3.47 8.60
CA LYS A 293 4.90 4.10 9.18
C LYS A 293 3.57 3.52 8.69
N ILE A 294 3.54 2.79 7.55
CA ILE A 294 2.35 2.03 7.11
C ILE A 294 1.95 0.96 8.13
N GLY A 295 2.93 0.33 8.81
CA GLY A 295 2.64 -0.64 9.86
C GLY A 295 1.81 -0.07 11.01
N PRO A 296 2.27 0.99 11.70
CA PRO A 296 1.49 1.70 12.71
C PRO A 296 0.13 2.20 12.21
N ASP A 297 0.07 2.78 11.02
CA ASP A 297 -1.17 3.26 10.41
C ASP A 297 -2.21 2.13 10.27
N LEU A 298 -1.83 1.05 9.58
CA LEU A 298 -2.67 -0.13 9.39
C LEU A 298 -3.04 -0.78 10.73
N GLY A 299 -2.06 -0.92 11.63
CA GLY A 299 -2.23 -1.54 12.94
C GLY A 299 -3.27 -0.83 13.80
N ILE A 300 -3.20 0.50 13.90
CA ILE A 300 -4.13 1.32 14.68
C ILE A 300 -5.54 1.27 14.07
N VAL A 301 -5.67 1.46 12.76
CA VAL A 301 -6.97 1.47 12.07
C VAL A 301 -7.67 0.12 12.18
N LEU A 302 -6.94 -0.99 12.01
CA LEU A 302 -7.50 -2.34 12.13
C LEU A 302 -7.84 -2.70 13.58
N ALA A 303 -6.96 -2.41 14.55
CA ALA A 303 -7.23 -2.64 15.98
C ALA A 303 -8.48 -1.87 16.42
N LYS A 304 -8.58 -0.58 16.06
CA LYS A 304 -9.76 0.26 16.29
C LYS A 304 -11.02 -0.33 15.64
N GLY A 305 -10.90 -0.82 14.39
CA GLY A 305 -11.97 -1.49 13.66
C GLY A 305 -12.50 -2.71 14.40
N ILE A 306 -11.61 -3.55 14.93
CA ILE A 306 -12.02 -4.73 15.73
C ILE A 306 -12.69 -4.31 17.03
N VAL A 307 -12.22 -3.25 17.70
CA VAL A 307 -12.89 -2.72 18.90
C VAL A 307 -14.34 -2.31 18.56
N PHE A 308 -14.55 -1.56 17.47
CA PHE A 308 -15.91 -1.20 17.05
C PHE A 308 -16.76 -2.41 16.66
N SER A 309 -16.16 -3.41 16.02
CA SER A 309 -16.85 -4.66 15.69
C SER A 309 -17.27 -5.43 16.94
N LEU A 310 -16.40 -5.54 17.93
CA LEU A 310 -16.72 -6.15 19.22
C LEU A 310 -17.86 -5.41 19.92
N LEU A 311 -17.80 -4.07 19.97
CA LEU A 311 -18.86 -3.25 20.57
C LEU A 311 -20.18 -3.43 19.81
N ALA A 312 -20.15 -3.46 18.49
CA ALA A 312 -21.35 -3.67 17.68
C ALA A 312 -21.96 -5.07 17.89
N VAL A 313 -21.12 -6.12 17.88
CA VAL A 313 -21.59 -7.49 18.10
C VAL A 313 -22.06 -7.72 19.53
N MET A 314 -21.42 -7.09 20.52
CA MET A 314 -21.77 -7.32 21.92
C MET A 314 -22.92 -6.43 22.42
N LEU A 315 -23.13 -5.25 21.83
CA LEU A 315 -24.16 -4.31 22.27
C LEU A 315 -25.28 -4.14 21.25
N LEU A 316 -24.94 -3.88 19.98
CA LEU A 316 -25.94 -3.56 18.97
C LEU A 316 -26.64 -4.81 18.44
N LEU A 317 -25.90 -5.88 18.10
CA LEU A 317 -26.46 -7.11 17.54
C LEU A 317 -27.51 -7.74 18.45
N PRO A 318 -27.34 -7.90 19.80
CA PRO A 318 -28.38 -8.40 20.68
C PRO A 318 -29.64 -7.54 20.68
N VAL A 319 -29.48 -6.23 20.64
CA VAL A 319 -30.62 -5.30 20.59
C VAL A 319 -31.39 -5.44 19.29
N LEU A 320 -30.69 -5.50 18.16
CA LEU A 320 -31.30 -5.71 16.84
C LEU A 320 -32.00 -7.06 16.77
N THR A 321 -31.39 -8.13 17.30
CA THR A 321 -31.99 -9.47 17.38
C THR A 321 -33.33 -9.45 18.14
N ILE A 322 -33.41 -8.69 19.24
CA ILE A 322 -34.68 -8.54 19.98
C ILE A 322 -35.76 -7.81 19.16
N TYR A 323 -35.39 -6.84 18.34
CA TYR A 323 -36.36 -6.15 17.50
C TYR A 323 -36.78 -6.95 16.27
N THR A 324 -35.92 -7.83 15.77
CA THR A 324 -36.12 -8.58 14.52
C THR A 324 -36.45 -10.06 14.73
N TYR A 325 -36.55 -10.54 15.95
CA TYR A 325 -36.76 -11.98 16.24
C TYR A 325 -37.94 -12.61 15.50
N LYS A 326 -39.05 -11.86 15.31
CA LYS A 326 -40.21 -12.34 14.55
C LYS A 326 -39.89 -12.65 13.09
N ILE A 327 -38.95 -11.92 12.51
CA ILE A 327 -38.48 -12.15 11.15
C ILE A 327 -37.53 -13.35 11.14
N ILE A 328 -36.64 -13.44 12.15
CA ILE A 328 -35.72 -14.56 12.33
C ILE A 328 -36.52 -15.87 12.46
N ASP A 329 -37.50 -15.91 13.36
CA ASP A 329 -38.35 -17.08 13.56
C ASP A 329 -39.17 -17.44 12.30
N LYS A 330 -39.68 -16.44 11.56
CA LYS A 330 -40.45 -16.66 10.31
C LYS A 330 -39.59 -17.18 9.16
N THR A 331 -38.30 -16.82 9.14
CA THR A 331 -37.35 -17.22 8.11
C THR A 331 -36.42 -18.35 8.55
N ALA A 332 -36.75 -18.99 9.67
CA ALA A 332 -36.01 -20.13 10.19
C ALA A 332 -35.99 -21.31 9.22
N HIS A 333 -34.84 -21.92 9.05
CA HIS A 333 -34.65 -23.12 8.24
C HIS A 333 -33.79 -24.13 8.99
N ARG A 334 -33.83 -25.37 8.53
CA ARG A 334 -32.96 -26.42 9.08
C ARG A 334 -31.51 -26.05 8.82
N SER A 335 -30.63 -26.16 9.85
CA SER A 335 -29.21 -25.98 9.69
C SER A 335 -28.66 -26.86 8.57
N PHE A 336 -27.93 -26.26 7.64
CA PHE A 336 -27.21 -26.97 6.56
C PHE A 336 -25.92 -27.60 7.05
N MET A 337 -25.44 -27.20 8.23
CA MET A 337 -24.22 -27.74 8.81
C MET A 337 -24.44 -29.20 9.24
N PRO A 338 -23.70 -30.15 8.68
CA PRO A 338 -23.74 -31.54 9.11
C PRO A 338 -23.20 -31.66 10.53
N SER A 339 -23.65 -32.68 11.28
CA SER A 339 -23.03 -32.97 12.56
C SER A 339 -21.57 -33.35 12.36
N PHE A 340 -20.66 -32.62 13.01
CA PHE A 340 -19.20 -32.84 12.89
C PHE A 340 -18.71 -34.08 13.63
N GLU A 341 -19.59 -34.89 14.21
CA GLU A 341 -19.24 -36.07 15.01
C GLU A 341 -18.41 -37.09 14.22
N LYS A 342 -18.82 -37.39 12.97
CA LYS A 342 -18.06 -38.28 12.08
C LYS A 342 -16.72 -37.64 11.66
N PHE A 343 -16.74 -36.36 11.35
CA PHE A 343 -15.54 -35.60 10.97
C PHE A 343 -14.54 -35.56 12.14
N SER A 344 -14.97 -35.28 13.36
CA SER A 344 -14.09 -35.24 14.52
C SER A 344 -13.43 -36.59 14.81
N LYS A 345 -14.15 -37.69 14.64
CA LYS A 345 -13.60 -39.04 14.78
C LYS A 345 -12.52 -39.34 13.72
N ILE A 346 -12.77 -38.89 12.47
CA ILE A 346 -11.78 -39.02 11.38
C ILE A 346 -10.57 -38.12 11.66
N ALA A 347 -10.79 -36.85 12.02
CA ALA A 347 -9.73 -35.90 12.34
C ALA A 347 -8.81 -36.40 13.46
N LEU A 348 -9.37 -36.95 14.54
CA LEU A 348 -8.57 -37.56 15.61
C LEU A 348 -7.76 -38.77 15.12
N LYS A 349 -8.29 -39.56 14.21
CA LYS A 349 -7.58 -40.74 13.66
C LYS A 349 -6.43 -40.36 12.73
N ILE A 350 -6.62 -39.35 11.89
CA ILE A 350 -5.61 -38.89 10.92
C ILE A 350 -4.68 -37.80 11.50
N GLY A 351 -5.02 -37.21 12.65
CA GLY A 351 -4.28 -36.13 13.30
C GLY A 351 -2.77 -36.38 13.40
N PRO A 352 -2.30 -37.52 13.89
CA PRO A 352 -0.86 -37.82 13.94
C PRO A 352 -0.16 -37.77 12.56
N ILE A 353 -0.86 -38.25 11.52
CA ILE A 353 -0.34 -38.23 10.14
C ILE A 353 -0.25 -36.80 9.64
N VAL A 354 -1.28 -35.99 9.90
CA VAL A 354 -1.29 -34.55 9.52
C VAL A 354 -0.15 -33.81 10.21
N VAL A 355 0.10 -34.06 11.50
CA VAL A 355 1.21 -33.43 12.23
C VAL A 355 2.56 -33.77 11.59
N ILE A 356 2.76 -35.03 11.17
CA ILE A 356 3.99 -35.46 10.48
C ILE A 356 4.12 -34.76 9.13
N ILE A 357 3.04 -34.68 8.34
CA ILE A 357 3.05 -34.01 7.05
C ILE A 357 3.40 -32.52 7.23
N VAL A 358 2.75 -31.84 8.18
CA VAL A 358 3.04 -30.43 8.50
C VAL A 358 4.50 -30.26 8.92
N ALA A 359 5.02 -31.11 9.79
CA ALA A 359 6.43 -31.04 10.22
C ALA A 359 7.43 -31.20 9.05
N ILE A 360 7.08 -32.01 8.04
CA ILE A 360 7.92 -32.19 6.84
C ILE A 360 7.82 -30.96 5.91
N VAL A 361 6.63 -30.38 5.76
CA VAL A 361 6.36 -29.29 4.81
C VAL A 361 6.76 -27.93 5.35
N VAL A 362 6.69 -27.70 6.66
CA VAL A 362 6.99 -26.40 7.30
C VAL A 362 8.39 -25.89 6.99
N TYR A 363 9.41 -26.75 7.06
CA TYR A 363 10.79 -26.31 6.83
C TYR A 363 11.05 -25.89 5.36
N PRO A 364 10.66 -26.65 4.34
CA PRO A 364 10.74 -26.18 2.96
C PRO A 364 9.92 -24.92 2.70
N SER A 365 8.73 -24.78 3.31
CA SER A 365 7.88 -23.59 3.18
C SER A 365 8.55 -22.35 3.77
N TYR A 366 9.15 -22.46 4.94
CA TYR A 366 9.93 -21.38 5.55
C TYR A 366 11.08 -20.91 4.65
N LEU A 367 11.80 -21.83 4.01
CA LEU A 367 12.87 -21.49 3.07
C LEU A 367 12.33 -20.88 1.77
N ALA A 368 11.17 -21.33 1.29
CA ALA A 368 10.55 -20.82 0.09
C ALA A 368 10.03 -19.37 0.29
N GLN A 369 9.53 -19.04 1.47
CA GLN A 369 9.10 -17.68 1.82
C GLN A 369 10.20 -16.64 1.57
N GLY A 370 11.45 -16.96 1.89
CA GLY A 370 12.60 -16.07 1.66
C GLY A 370 12.91 -15.81 0.17
N LYS A 371 12.25 -16.51 -0.77
CA LYS A 371 12.39 -16.34 -2.22
C LYS A 371 11.24 -15.55 -2.84
N ASN A 372 10.25 -15.15 -2.06
CA ASN A 372 9.17 -14.33 -2.56
C ASN A 372 9.69 -12.94 -2.96
N ASN A 373 9.37 -12.55 -4.19
CA ASN A 373 9.63 -11.20 -4.66
C ASN A 373 8.50 -10.30 -4.18
N PHE A 374 8.81 -9.41 -3.26
CA PHE A 374 7.89 -8.38 -2.81
C PHE A 374 8.05 -7.14 -3.68
N THR A 375 6.95 -6.47 -3.96
CA THR A 375 6.92 -5.16 -4.61
C THR A 375 6.67 -4.09 -3.56
N TYR A 376 7.41 -2.98 -3.64
CA TYR A 376 7.48 -1.99 -2.56
C TYR A 376 6.88 -0.64 -2.94
N GLY A 377 6.37 -0.49 -4.17
CA GLY A 377 5.87 0.79 -4.65
C GLY A 377 4.79 0.70 -5.71
N ALA A 378 4.27 1.86 -6.11
CA ALA A 378 3.31 1.98 -7.21
C ALA A 378 3.94 1.67 -8.58
N SER A 379 5.26 1.72 -8.70
CA SER A 379 6.03 1.37 -9.90
C SER A 379 5.76 -0.06 -10.40
N SER A 380 5.42 -0.98 -9.50
CA SER A 380 4.98 -2.33 -9.86
C SER A 380 3.71 -2.36 -10.72
N MET A 381 2.84 -1.35 -10.59
CA MET A 381 1.65 -1.21 -11.43
C MET A 381 2.03 -0.78 -12.86
N ALA A 382 3.05 0.07 -12.99
CA ALA A 382 3.61 0.50 -14.27
C ALA A 382 4.40 -0.59 -14.97
N SER A 383 4.98 -1.53 -14.24
CA SER A 383 5.71 -2.68 -14.80
C SER A 383 4.79 -3.84 -15.24
N SER A 384 3.51 -3.84 -14.84
CA SER A 384 2.58 -4.93 -15.14
C SER A 384 1.86 -4.76 -16.47
N GLU A 385 2.18 -5.59 -17.46
CA GLU A 385 1.50 -5.61 -18.76
C GLU A 385 -0.02 -5.95 -18.70
N LYS A 386 -0.53 -6.30 -17.53
CA LYS A 386 -1.97 -6.53 -17.32
C LYS A 386 -2.75 -5.22 -17.19
N THR A 387 -2.09 -4.14 -16.83
CA THR A 387 -2.67 -2.81 -16.70
C THR A 387 -2.47 -1.99 -17.98
N GLN A 388 -3.33 -0.99 -18.23
CA GLN A 388 -3.14 -0.09 -19.37
C GLN A 388 -1.84 0.72 -19.22
N ILE A 389 -1.58 1.22 -18.00
CA ILE A 389 -0.36 1.98 -17.72
C ILE A 389 0.91 1.16 -17.95
N GLY A 390 0.89 -0.14 -17.62
CA GLY A 390 2.03 -1.01 -17.86
C GLY A 390 2.27 -1.26 -19.35
N LYS A 391 1.20 -1.37 -20.16
CA LYS A 391 1.32 -1.45 -21.63
C LYS A 391 1.89 -0.15 -22.20
N ASP A 392 1.42 0.99 -21.71
CA ASP A 392 1.85 2.32 -22.14
C ASP A 392 3.32 2.54 -21.80
N THR A 393 3.73 2.23 -20.57
CA THR A 393 5.13 2.30 -20.13
C THR A 393 6.01 1.40 -20.97
N LYS A 394 5.61 0.14 -21.17
CA LYS A 394 6.37 -0.80 -21.99
C LYS A 394 6.57 -0.30 -23.42
N LYS A 395 5.55 0.29 -24.03
CA LYS A 395 5.62 0.78 -25.40
C LYS A 395 6.61 1.94 -25.53
N ILE A 396 6.66 2.84 -24.54
CA ILE A 396 7.67 3.89 -24.45
C ILE A 396 9.07 3.27 -24.27
N ASP A 397 9.20 2.31 -23.37
CA ASP A 397 10.47 1.66 -23.04
C ASP A 397 11.03 0.82 -24.20
N ASP A 398 10.15 0.16 -24.96
CA ASP A 398 10.56 -0.60 -26.17
C ASP A 398 11.09 0.32 -27.27
N THR A 399 10.63 1.58 -27.33
CA THR A 399 11.04 2.56 -28.36
C THR A 399 12.27 3.36 -27.93
N PHE A 400 12.25 3.94 -26.72
CA PHE A 400 13.24 4.90 -26.22
C PHE A 400 14.12 4.34 -25.09
N GLY A 401 13.90 3.13 -24.65
CA GLY A 401 14.59 2.53 -23.51
C GLY A 401 13.97 2.89 -22.16
N LYS A 402 14.31 2.08 -21.17
CA LYS A 402 13.93 2.34 -19.76
C LYS A 402 14.70 3.54 -19.23
N SER A 403 14.04 4.37 -18.43
CA SER A 403 14.63 5.57 -17.84
C SER A 403 14.23 5.65 -16.38
N ASN A 404 15.08 5.12 -15.53
CA ASN A 404 14.97 5.21 -14.07
C ASN A 404 16.05 6.21 -13.61
N GLN A 405 15.63 7.34 -13.05
CA GLN A 405 16.52 8.41 -12.64
C GLN A 405 16.84 8.32 -11.14
N ILE A 406 18.13 8.35 -10.84
CA ILE A 406 18.67 8.45 -9.48
C ILE A 406 19.49 9.74 -9.40
N VAL A 407 19.34 10.48 -8.33
CA VAL A 407 20.08 11.70 -8.06
C VAL A 407 21.08 11.44 -6.94
N LEU A 408 22.37 11.61 -7.23
CA LEU A 408 23.43 11.64 -6.24
C LEU A 408 23.79 13.10 -5.94
N ILE A 409 23.71 13.50 -4.68
CA ILE A 409 24.07 14.84 -4.22
C ILE A 409 25.34 14.73 -3.39
N VAL A 410 26.34 15.55 -3.72
CA VAL A 410 27.67 15.57 -3.12
C VAL A 410 28.10 17.00 -2.80
N PRO A 411 29.14 17.24 -1.97
CA PRO A 411 29.71 18.58 -1.78
C PRO A 411 30.18 19.20 -3.09
N ALA A 412 29.87 20.50 -3.30
CA ALA A 412 30.24 21.24 -4.53
C ALA A 412 31.67 21.78 -4.54
N ASP A 413 32.41 21.67 -3.46
CA ASP A 413 33.76 22.15 -3.27
C ASP A 413 34.84 21.15 -3.70
N ASP A 414 34.44 19.92 -4.03
CA ASP A 414 35.33 18.86 -4.49
C ASP A 414 35.01 18.35 -5.92
N PRO A 415 35.26 19.15 -6.96
CA PRO A 415 34.93 18.78 -8.34
C PRO A 415 35.82 17.66 -8.90
N VAL A 416 36.97 17.36 -8.27
CA VAL A 416 37.85 16.27 -8.70
C VAL A 416 37.22 14.94 -8.29
N ASP A 417 36.84 14.82 -7.02
CA ASP A 417 36.17 13.62 -6.49
C ASP A 417 34.79 13.43 -7.16
N GLU A 418 34.07 14.54 -7.49
CA GLU A 418 32.81 14.47 -8.27
C GLU A 418 33.04 13.84 -9.66
N LYS A 419 34.12 14.17 -10.34
CA LYS A 419 34.46 13.59 -11.63
C LYS A 419 34.86 12.13 -11.51
N GLU A 420 35.73 11.80 -10.55
CA GLU A 420 36.21 10.44 -10.35
C GLU A 420 35.08 9.50 -9.98
N ILE A 421 34.18 9.88 -9.07
CA ILE A 421 33.02 9.09 -8.73
C ILE A 421 32.08 8.91 -9.93
N GLY A 422 31.92 9.95 -10.78
CA GLY A 422 31.14 9.85 -12.00
C GLY A 422 31.70 8.82 -12.98
N GLU A 423 33.02 8.76 -13.14
CA GLU A 423 33.69 7.76 -13.97
C GLU A 423 33.51 6.33 -13.41
N GLU A 424 33.56 6.13 -12.08
CA GLU A 424 33.30 4.84 -11.47
C GLU A 424 31.81 4.44 -11.57
N ILE A 425 30.88 5.36 -11.37
CA ILE A 425 29.43 5.12 -11.50
C ILE A 425 29.05 4.73 -12.93
N ASN A 426 29.71 5.30 -13.94
CA ASN A 426 29.46 4.96 -15.34
C ASN A 426 29.77 3.50 -15.68
N ASN A 427 30.57 2.80 -14.85
CA ASN A 427 30.87 1.39 -14.99
C ASN A 427 29.88 0.47 -14.26
N ILE A 428 28.92 1.02 -13.50
CA ILE A 428 27.90 0.24 -12.80
C ILE A 428 26.92 -0.34 -13.83
N GLU A 429 26.55 -1.59 -13.67
CA GLU A 429 25.59 -2.28 -14.53
C GLU A 429 24.26 -1.52 -14.62
N GLY A 430 23.83 -1.25 -15.84
CA GLY A 430 22.56 -0.58 -16.13
C GLY A 430 22.64 0.93 -16.22
N VAL A 431 23.73 1.57 -15.80
CA VAL A 431 23.94 3.01 -15.96
C VAL A 431 24.12 3.35 -17.45
N THR A 432 23.33 4.29 -17.95
CA THR A 432 23.34 4.70 -19.37
C THR A 432 23.76 6.15 -19.57
N SER A 433 23.52 7.03 -18.59
CA SER A 433 23.97 8.41 -18.66
C SER A 433 24.15 9.01 -17.27
N ILE A 434 25.07 9.98 -17.18
CA ILE A 434 25.32 10.77 -15.99
C ILE A 434 25.38 12.24 -16.43
N ILE A 435 24.52 13.06 -15.83
CA ILE A 435 24.50 14.50 -16.03
C ILE A 435 24.94 15.15 -14.74
N SER A 436 26.11 15.81 -14.75
CA SER A 436 26.64 16.60 -13.63
C SER A 436 27.46 17.77 -14.12
N TYR A 437 27.76 18.69 -13.22
CA TYR A 437 28.65 19.83 -13.58
C TYR A 437 30.01 19.34 -14.06
N SER A 438 30.65 18.48 -13.30
CA SER A 438 32.01 18.00 -13.61
C SER A 438 32.09 17.14 -14.87
N ASN A 439 31.04 16.36 -15.19
CA ASN A 439 31.02 15.49 -16.36
C ASN A 439 30.64 16.23 -17.66
N ASN A 440 29.69 17.18 -17.62
CA ASN A 440 29.14 17.82 -18.81
C ASN A 440 29.82 19.16 -19.14
N VAL A 441 30.17 19.95 -18.14
CA VAL A 441 30.83 21.26 -18.33
C VAL A 441 32.33 21.11 -18.21
N GLY A 442 32.80 20.24 -17.34
CA GLY A 442 34.22 20.00 -17.05
C GLY A 442 34.78 21.00 -16.04
N ASN A 443 35.76 20.53 -15.27
CA ASN A 443 36.38 21.31 -14.20
C ASN A 443 37.26 22.48 -14.71
N GLU A 444 37.54 22.52 -16.01
CA GLU A 444 38.36 23.57 -16.65
C GLU A 444 37.58 24.87 -16.92
N ILE A 445 36.24 24.79 -16.96
CA ILE A 445 35.37 25.97 -17.14
C ILE A 445 34.92 26.45 -15.76
N PRO A 446 35.33 27.67 -15.31
CA PRO A 446 34.86 28.20 -14.05
C PRO A 446 33.33 28.39 -14.05
N LYS A 447 32.68 28.12 -12.90
CA LYS A 447 31.21 28.23 -12.72
C LYS A 447 30.64 29.59 -13.18
N ASP A 448 31.42 30.66 -13.08
CA ASP A 448 31.01 32.02 -13.48
C ASP A 448 30.77 32.17 -15.00
N TYR A 449 31.28 31.27 -15.82
CA TYR A 449 31.09 31.27 -17.28
C TYR A 449 29.94 30.41 -17.76
N VAL A 450 29.30 29.66 -16.85
CA VAL A 450 28.12 28.84 -17.15
C VAL A 450 26.84 29.67 -16.96
N PRO A 451 25.86 29.60 -17.88
CA PRO A 451 24.57 30.26 -17.67
C PRO A 451 23.95 29.87 -16.31
N LYS A 452 23.51 30.87 -15.53
CA LYS A 452 23.02 30.65 -14.18
C LYS A 452 21.84 29.66 -14.11
N GLU A 453 21.01 29.66 -15.13
CA GLU A 453 19.83 28.75 -15.21
C GLU A 453 20.26 27.28 -15.34
N GLN A 454 21.32 27.00 -16.13
CA GLN A 454 21.87 25.65 -16.28
C GLN A 454 22.69 25.24 -15.06
N LEU A 455 23.41 26.18 -14.47
CA LEU A 455 24.23 25.94 -13.28
C LEU A 455 23.35 25.62 -12.07
N SER A 456 22.24 26.36 -11.86
CA SER A 456 21.34 26.18 -10.74
C SER A 456 20.64 24.81 -10.74
N ASP A 457 20.53 24.17 -11.89
CA ASP A 457 20.00 22.82 -12.01
C ASP A 457 20.98 21.75 -11.54
N LEU A 458 22.28 22.02 -11.53
CA LEU A 458 23.33 21.06 -11.18
C LEU A 458 24.08 21.43 -9.88
N VAL A 459 24.15 22.70 -9.54
CA VAL A 459 24.89 23.18 -8.34
C VAL A 459 24.05 24.21 -7.60
N SER A 460 23.82 23.96 -6.32
CA SER A 460 23.12 24.88 -5.43
C SER A 460 23.79 24.93 -4.06
N GLY A 461 24.14 26.14 -3.61
CA GLY A 461 24.84 26.34 -2.33
C GLY A 461 26.12 25.53 -2.22
N ASP A 462 26.21 24.70 -1.20
CA ASP A 462 27.36 23.83 -0.92
C ASP A 462 27.26 22.47 -1.60
N TYR A 463 26.25 22.25 -2.46
CA TYR A 463 25.94 20.94 -3.05
C TYR A 463 25.99 20.96 -4.58
N SER A 464 26.50 19.85 -5.13
CA SER A 464 26.41 19.47 -6.54
C SER A 464 25.56 18.23 -6.69
N ARG A 465 24.70 18.19 -7.72
CA ARG A 465 23.90 17.00 -8.02
C ARG A 465 24.30 16.37 -9.33
N MET A 466 24.35 15.05 -9.30
CA MET A 466 24.54 14.18 -10.44
C MET A 466 23.23 13.46 -10.74
N ILE A 467 22.68 13.62 -11.93
CA ILE A 467 21.48 12.91 -12.38
C ILE A 467 21.94 11.69 -13.17
N ILE A 468 21.67 10.51 -12.64
CA ILE A 468 22.13 9.22 -13.15
C ILE A 468 20.91 8.49 -13.70
N THR A 469 20.97 8.07 -14.98
CA THR A 469 19.92 7.28 -15.60
C THR A 469 20.31 5.81 -15.65
N ILE A 470 19.42 4.94 -15.19
CA ILE A 470 19.59 3.49 -15.22
C ILE A 470 18.55 2.86 -16.14
N SER A 471 18.99 2.00 -17.07
CA SER A 471 18.12 1.23 -17.96
C SER A 471 17.57 -0.02 -17.27
N ALA A 472 16.84 0.17 -16.18
CA ALA A 472 16.21 -0.92 -15.41
C ALA A 472 14.95 -0.42 -14.71
N ASP A 473 14.05 -1.35 -14.34
CA ASP A 473 12.89 -1.00 -13.52
C ASP A 473 13.34 -0.59 -12.12
N GLU A 474 12.61 0.33 -11.48
CA GLU A 474 12.97 0.92 -10.18
C GLU A 474 13.17 -0.13 -9.07
N GLU A 475 12.37 -1.19 -9.06
CA GLU A 475 12.40 -2.26 -8.07
C GLU A 475 13.12 -3.52 -8.55
N SER A 476 13.98 -3.40 -9.57
CA SER A 476 14.79 -4.52 -10.06
C SER A 476 16.07 -4.72 -9.25
N ASP A 477 16.61 -5.93 -9.31
CA ASP A 477 17.90 -6.25 -8.69
C ASP A 477 19.04 -5.38 -9.27
N ILE A 478 18.99 -5.06 -10.56
CA ILE A 478 19.98 -4.15 -11.20
C ILE A 478 19.92 -2.78 -10.54
N ALA A 479 18.73 -2.19 -10.39
CA ALA A 479 18.58 -0.88 -9.77
C ALA A 479 18.98 -0.90 -8.28
N PHE A 480 18.62 -1.92 -7.53
CA PHE A 480 18.99 -2.05 -6.13
C PHE A 480 20.50 -2.26 -5.92
N ASN A 481 21.14 -3.05 -6.79
CA ASN A 481 22.59 -3.19 -6.77
C ASN A 481 23.28 -1.88 -7.13
N ALA A 482 22.79 -1.15 -8.13
CA ALA A 482 23.32 0.16 -8.49
C ALA A 482 23.21 1.16 -7.32
N VAL A 483 22.07 1.23 -6.62
CA VAL A 483 21.93 2.07 -5.42
C VAL A 483 22.94 1.70 -4.34
N LYS A 484 23.16 0.40 -4.12
CA LYS A 484 24.13 -0.09 -3.15
C LYS A 484 25.55 0.28 -3.53
N GLU A 485 25.95 0.05 -4.79
CA GLU A 485 27.30 0.38 -5.29
C GLU A 485 27.53 1.90 -5.26
N MET A 486 26.55 2.73 -5.67
CA MET A 486 26.61 4.19 -5.54
C MET A 486 26.77 4.63 -4.08
N SER A 487 26.10 3.97 -3.14
CA SER A 487 26.24 4.25 -1.70
C SER A 487 27.66 3.90 -1.18
N GLU A 488 28.25 2.81 -1.67
CA GLU A 488 29.62 2.42 -1.32
C GLU A 488 30.63 3.40 -1.89
N LEU A 489 30.44 3.85 -3.14
CA LEU A 489 31.27 4.86 -3.79
C LEU A 489 31.12 6.22 -3.10
N GLY A 490 29.89 6.67 -2.83
CA GLY A 490 29.64 7.92 -2.11
C GLY A 490 30.36 7.96 -0.77
N LYS A 491 30.30 6.83 -0.02
CA LYS A 491 31.01 6.70 1.25
C LYS A 491 32.54 6.71 1.09
N LYS A 492 33.06 6.12 0.02
CA LYS A 492 34.50 6.08 -0.30
C LYS A 492 35.06 7.47 -0.56
N TYR A 493 34.34 8.32 -1.36
CA TYR A 493 34.80 9.64 -1.78
C TYR A 493 34.44 10.76 -0.80
N PHE A 494 33.22 10.74 -0.24
CA PHE A 494 32.66 11.86 0.54
C PHE A 494 32.34 11.51 2.01
N GLY A 495 32.71 10.29 2.47
CA GLY A 495 32.41 9.84 3.84
C GLY A 495 30.89 9.75 4.08
N ASP A 496 30.37 10.53 5.02
CA ASP A 496 28.93 10.59 5.31
C ASP A 496 28.23 11.77 4.61
N ASN A 497 28.94 12.56 3.78
CA ASN A 497 28.41 13.76 3.12
C ASN A 497 27.94 13.46 1.67
N TYR A 498 27.24 12.36 1.46
CA TYR A 498 26.57 12.05 0.20
C TYR A 498 25.12 11.69 0.43
N TYR A 499 24.28 11.95 -0.57
CA TYR A 499 22.84 11.75 -0.47
C TYR A 499 22.33 11.17 -1.80
N ILE A 500 21.52 10.11 -1.73
CA ILE A 500 20.98 9.44 -2.93
C ILE A 500 19.47 9.50 -2.88
N ALA A 501 18.86 10.19 -3.84
CA ALA A 501 17.41 10.37 -3.96
C ALA A 501 16.88 9.77 -5.26
N GLY A 502 15.60 9.39 -5.26
CA GLY A 502 14.89 8.83 -6.42
C GLY A 502 13.98 7.67 -6.04
N GLY A 503 13.28 7.10 -7.03
CA GLY A 503 12.37 5.98 -6.84
C GLY A 503 13.08 4.73 -6.30
N SER A 504 14.15 4.30 -6.97
CA SER A 504 14.90 3.12 -6.54
C SER A 504 15.58 3.24 -5.18
N PRO A 505 16.22 4.35 -4.79
CA PRO A 505 16.71 4.55 -3.43
C PRO A 505 15.60 4.45 -2.37
N SER A 506 14.42 5.03 -2.63
CA SER A 506 13.28 4.95 -1.72
C SER A 506 12.75 3.52 -1.62
N ALA A 507 12.59 2.81 -2.74
CA ALA A 507 12.17 1.41 -2.76
C ALA A 507 13.18 0.48 -2.05
N TYR A 508 14.48 0.75 -2.22
CA TYR A 508 15.55 0.04 -1.52
C TYR A 508 15.44 0.23 0.01
N ASP A 509 15.28 1.47 0.48
CA ASP A 509 15.12 1.77 1.91
C ASP A 509 13.83 1.17 2.48
N ILE A 510 12.72 1.17 1.71
CA ILE A 510 11.47 0.49 2.10
C ILE A 510 11.75 -1.01 2.29
N ARG A 511 12.41 -1.66 1.34
CA ARG A 511 12.75 -3.08 1.41
C ARG A 511 13.57 -3.42 2.66
N GLU A 512 14.63 -2.69 2.91
CA GLU A 512 15.51 -2.91 4.07
C GLU A 512 14.76 -2.66 5.39
N THR A 513 13.98 -1.60 5.46
CA THR A 513 13.18 -1.26 6.65
C THR A 513 12.12 -2.33 6.93
N VAL A 514 11.32 -2.72 5.91
CA VAL A 514 10.27 -3.73 6.05
C VAL A 514 10.85 -5.09 6.41
N THR A 515 11.98 -5.47 5.82
CA THR A 515 12.67 -6.73 6.14
C THR A 515 13.11 -6.77 7.60
N SER A 516 13.69 -5.69 8.10
CA SER A 516 14.08 -5.55 9.51
C SER A 516 12.86 -5.55 10.44
N ASP A 517 11.83 -4.78 10.10
CA ASP A 517 10.61 -4.64 10.88
C ASP A 517 9.82 -5.95 10.99
N ASN A 518 9.85 -6.79 9.95
CA ASN A 518 9.13 -8.06 9.93
C ASN A 518 9.54 -8.97 11.10
N VAL A 519 10.83 -9.03 11.42
CA VAL A 519 11.33 -9.84 12.55
C VAL A 519 10.80 -9.30 13.88
N ILE A 520 10.89 -7.99 14.10
CA ILE A 520 10.46 -7.34 15.35
C ILE A 520 8.94 -7.50 15.53
N THR A 521 8.18 -7.27 14.47
CA THR A 521 6.72 -7.34 14.48
C THR A 521 6.23 -8.76 14.72
N THR A 522 6.82 -9.75 14.04
CA THR A 522 6.48 -11.17 14.22
C THR A 522 6.74 -11.61 15.66
N LEU A 523 7.91 -11.29 16.22
CA LEU A 523 8.23 -11.61 17.62
C LEU A 523 7.28 -10.90 18.59
N GLY A 524 6.99 -9.62 18.34
CA GLY A 524 6.03 -8.85 19.14
C GLY A 524 4.63 -9.47 19.13
N ALA A 525 4.14 -9.87 17.96
CA ALA A 525 2.85 -10.54 17.79
C ALA A 525 2.81 -11.89 18.52
N ILE A 526 3.82 -12.73 18.35
CA ILE A 526 3.95 -14.04 19.04
C ILE A 526 3.89 -13.85 20.56
N ILE A 527 4.65 -12.91 21.11
CA ILE A 527 4.67 -12.64 22.55
C ILE A 527 3.30 -12.14 23.01
N ALA A 528 2.73 -11.15 22.33
CA ALA A 528 1.44 -10.56 22.70
C ALA A 528 0.31 -11.58 22.68
N ILE A 529 0.18 -12.34 21.59
CA ILE A 529 -0.82 -13.40 21.43
C ILE A 529 -0.59 -14.52 22.46
N GLY A 530 0.65 -14.94 22.66
CA GLY A 530 1.03 -15.96 23.64
C GLY A 530 0.61 -15.59 25.06
N VAL A 531 0.84 -14.34 25.48
CA VAL A 531 0.42 -13.82 26.79
C VAL A 531 -1.10 -13.85 26.94
N VAL A 532 -1.85 -13.40 25.93
CA VAL A 532 -3.33 -13.42 25.99
C VAL A 532 -3.87 -14.83 26.11
N ILE A 533 -3.37 -15.76 25.30
CA ILE A 533 -3.80 -17.16 25.33
C ILE A 533 -3.45 -17.78 26.69
N MET A 534 -2.25 -17.52 27.22
CA MET A 534 -1.80 -17.98 28.54
C MET A 534 -2.74 -17.49 29.66
N LEU A 535 -3.09 -16.21 29.65
CA LEU A 535 -4.00 -15.62 30.65
C LEU A 535 -5.41 -16.18 30.53
N THR A 536 -5.88 -16.39 29.29
CA THR A 536 -7.23 -16.90 29.01
C THR A 536 -7.38 -18.35 29.45
N TYR A 537 -6.44 -19.21 29.08
CA TYR A 537 -6.52 -20.64 29.35
C TYR A 537 -5.82 -21.07 30.64
N ARG A 538 -5.09 -20.17 31.29
CA ARG A 538 -4.30 -20.43 32.50
C ARG A 538 -3.39 -21.64 32.36
N SER A 539 -2.79 -21.80 31.19
CA SER A 539 -1.92 -22.92 30.81
C SER A 539 -0.74 -22.39 30.02
N LEU A 540 0.45 -22.95 30.21
CA LEU A 540 1.64 -22.64 29.42
C LEU A 540 1.73 -23.51 28.14
N SER A 541 1.20 -24.71 28.16
CA SER A 541 1.30 -25.63 27.03
C SER A 541 0.39 -25.25 25.86
N ILE A 542 -0.82 -24.72 26.15
CA ILE A 542 -1.80 -24.36 25.12
C ILE A 542 -1.29 -23.24 24.21
N PRO A 543 -0.74 -22.12 24.71
CA PRO A 543 -0.13 -21.08 23.86
C PRO A 543 0.96 -21.64 22.93
N ILE A 544 1.85 -22.47 23.44
CA ILE A 544 2.96 -23.04 22.64
C ILE A 544 2.42 -23.87 21.47
N ILE A 545 1.46 -24.75 21.73
CA ILE A 545 0.87 -25.60 20.68
C ILE A 545 0.12 -24.74 19.64
N LEU A 546 -0.68 -23.77 20.08
CA LEU A 546 -1.45 -22.90 19.19
C LEU A 546 -0.52 -22.00 18.35
N LEU A 547 0.52 -21.42 18.95
CA LEU A 547 1.49 -20.59 18.23
C LEU A 547 2.25 -21.40 17.19
N ILE A 548 2.71 -22.62 17.52
CA ILE A 548 3.37 -23.49 16.53
C ILE A 548 2.41 -23.80 15.37
N ALA A 549 1.14 -24.09 15.65
CA ALA A 549 0.16 -24.38 14.61
C ALA A 549 -0.12 -23.15 13.72
N ILE A 550 -0.24 -21.97 14.32
CA ILE A 550 -0.49 -20.70 13.60
C ILE A 550 0.73 -20.35 12.72
N GLU A 551 1.94 -20.34 13.30
CA GLU A 551 3.17 -20.03 12.55
C GLU A 551 3.42 -21.02 11.41
N SER A 552 3.19 -22.31 11.67
CA SER A 552 3.28 -23.33 10.61
C SER A 552 2.30 -23.06 9.47
N SER A 553 1.08 -22.63 9.79
CA SER A 553 0.08 -22.29 8.78
C SER A 553 0.45 -21.05 7.99
N ILE A 554 1.04 -20.03 8.64
CA ILE A 554 1.53 -18.81 7.99
C ILE A 554 2.64 -19.16 6.99
N TRP A 555 3.66 -19.93 7.40
CA TRP A 555 4.78 -20.30 6.53
C TRP A 555 4.36 -21.19 5.35
N ILE A 556 3.33 -22.03 5.53
CA ILE A 556 2.79 -22.84 4.43
C ILE A 556 1.94 -21.99 3.45
N ASN A 557 1.32 -20.92 3.93
CA ASN A 557 0.49 -20.03 3.10
C ASN A 557 1.32 -19.04 2.27
N LEU A 558 2.44 -18.56 2.80
CA LEU A 558 3.35 -17.64 2.14
C LEU A 558 4.24 -18.35 1.13
#